data_b8bbfdb7f05b0156b2b71db5d4fe6f53
#
_entry.id   b8bbfdb7f05b0156b2b71db5d4fe6f53
#
_cell.length_a   1.000
_cell.length_b   1.000
_cell.length_c   1.000
_cell.angle_alpha   90.00
_cell.angle_beta   90.00
_cell.angle_gamma   90.00
#
_symmetry.space_group_name_H-M   'P 1'
#
loop_
_entity.id
_entity.type
_entity.pdbx_description
1 polymer ?
#
loop_
_entity_poly.entity_id
_entity_poly.type
_entity_poly.pdbx_seq_one_letter_code
_entity_poly.pdbx_strand_id
1 'polypeptide(L)'
;MEENQYKWLRFADNINIYVNNLEEAEIIFEQLRDKLEKDFYLSINEQKSGIFNVFQKPLLGYEFHKKGNSVIMNKHIYQKQNVYAEWHPSVVKKVNEEYHILKNGVLNKKDFSLLFENAEEKHHIPVEATEQINIYNEIILPGKVLQTLFTEKIRLCIFDKYGNLIGTFTPESYYRDSKTILSQCIEYTDSLKRLKTAKNLEVSALHNIRANLRYYKKQNKDLEIYISELSLEIEKIKACKTVDQILLIEGRCRKDYYEAFNTILQKPDFYFEKRTKQPPKDCINALISFGNTLLYNRVQQIIWKTSLDSRIGILHAANRRHYSLNLDFADLFKPIIVDRVIFALINKGQLQKNMFVKHTEDSIYLSDEGKKLFIQSFEEKLKSHITVKQKNLTYQQLIENEIYAYLNHLLKDEEYKPYKYY
;
A
#
# COMPACT_ATOMS: atom_id res chain seq x y z
N MET A 1 46.83 4.51 -1.23
CA MET A 1 46.43 5.75 -1.96
C MET A 1 47.32 6.93 -1.57
N GLU A 2 47.63 7.11 -0.31
CA GLU A 2 48.57 8.15 0.15
C GLU A 2 50.00 7.94 -0.34
N GLU A 3 50.43 6.67 -0.47
CA GLU A 3 51.76 6.29 -0.97
C GLU A 3 51.97 6.62 -2.47
N ASN A 4 50.89 6.76 -3.26
CA ASN A 4 50.98 6.95 -4.72
C ASN A 4 50.71 8.40 -5.18
N GLN A 5 50.64 9.38 -4.26
CA GLN A 5 50.44 10.81 -4.52
C GLN A 5 49.20 11.21 -5.35
N TYR A 6 48.17 10.35 -5.44
CA TYR A 6 46.94 10.70 -6.12
C TYR A 6 46.07 11.67 -5.30
N LYS A 7 45.47 12.64 -5.96
CA LYS A 7 44.46 13.49 -5.33
C LYS A 7 43.16 12.72 -5.22
N TRP A 8 42.67 12.55 -4.00
CA TRP A 8 41.43 11.84 -3.77
C TRP A 8 40.56 12.53 -2.72
N LEU A 9 39.26 12.28 -2.80
CA LEU A 9 38.27 12.78 -1.86
C LEU A 9 37.33 11.67 -1.45
N ARG A 10 37.14 11.52 -0.15
CA ARG A 10 36.15 10.57 0.41
C ARG A 10 35.00 11.34 1.06
N PHE A 11 33.77 10.96 0.72
CA PHE A 11 32.57 11.43 1.39
C PHE A 11 31.67 10.22 1.68
N ALA A 12 31.54 9.86 2.96
CA ALA A 12 30.88 8.65 3.43
C ALA A 12 31.45 7.38 2.75
N ASP A 13 30.62 6.67 1.97
CA ASP A 13 30.96 5.48 1.19
C ASP A 13 31.47 5.79 -0.22
N ASN A 14 31.44 7.06 -0.66
CA ASN A 14 31.92 7.48 -1.97
C ASN A 14 33.40 7.86 -1.93
N ILE A 15 34.17 7.30 -2.84
CA ILE A 15 35.60 7.63 -3.05
C ILE A 15 35.74 8.18 -4.46
N ASN A 16 36.32 9.40 -4.59
CA ASN A 16 36.62 10.02 -5.86
C ASN A 16 38.15 10.17 -5.98
N ILE A 17 38.72 9.66 -7.06
CA ILE A 17 40.17 9.76 -7.35
C ILE A 17 40.34 10.56 -8.62
N TYR A 18 41.23 11.53 -8.59
CA TYR A 18 41.48 12.45 -9.72
C TYR A 18 42.79 12.12 -10.39
N VAL A 19 42.74 11.90 -11.68
CA VAL A 19 43.89 11.58 -12.54
C VAL A 19 43.88 12.45 -13.78
N ASN A 20 45.00 12.49 -14.51
CA ASN A 20 45.14 13.40 -15.62
C ASN A 20 44.74 12.78 -17.00
N ASN A 21 44.67 11.50 -17.09
CA ASN A 21 44.36 10.78 -18.34
C ASN A 21 43.50 9.52 -18.10
N LEU A 22 42.91 9.01 -19.16
CA LEU A 22 41.99 7.87 -19.13
C LEU A 22 42.69 6.56 -18.80
N GLU A 23 43.90 6.33 -19.37
CA GLU A 23 44.64 5.08 -19.15
C GLU A 23 45.01 4.90 -17.68
N GLU A 24 45.45 5.96 -17.04
CA GLU A 24 45.73 5.95 -15.60
C GLU A 24 44.46 5.72 -14.76
N ALA A 25 43.33 6.28 -15.18
CA ALA A 25 42.05 6.07 -14.53
C ALA A 25 41.60 4.60 -14.58
N GLU A 26 41.76 3.95 -15.72
CA GLU A 26 41.39 2.53 -15.92
C GLU A 26 42.26 1.61 -15.05
N ILE A 27 43.57 1.83 -15.00
CA ILE A 27 44.48 1.06 -14.18
C ILE A 27 44.13 1.18 -12.67
N ILE A 28 43.87 2.39 -12.20
CA ILE A 28 43.54 2.64 -10.80
C ILE A 28 42.18 2.05 -10.45
N PHE A 29 41.22 2.14 -11.35
CA PHE A 29 39.86 1.62 -11.13
C PHE A 29 39.89 0.09 -10.95
N GLU A 30 40.64 -0.63 -11.80
CA GLU A 30 40.80 -2.07 -11.68
C GLU A 30 41.59 -2.47 -10.42
N GLN A 31 42.68 -1.77 -10.10
CA GLN A 31 43.43 -2.01 -8.86
C GLN A 31 42.57 -1.81 -7.61
N LEU A 32 41.73 -0.77 -7.62
CA LEU A 32 40.82 -0.49 -6.51
C LEU A 32 39.73 -1.56 -6.37
N ARG A 33 39.17 -1.99 -7.50
CA ARG A 33 38.19 -3.10 -7.57
C ARG A 33 38.79 -4.36 -6.97
N ASP A 34 39.94 -4.78 -7.47
CA ASP A 34 40.63 -5.97 -7.01
C ASP A 34 40.92 -5.94 -5.51
N LYS A 35 41.36 -4.79 -5.01
CA LYS A 35 41.68 -4.64 -3.59
C LYS A 35 40.45 -4.67 -2.70
N LEU A 36 39.34 -4.03 -3.15
CA LEU A 36 38.08 -4.05 -2.41
C LEU A 36 37.48 -5.46 -2.36
N GLU A 37 37.52 -6.19 -3.45
CA GLU A 37 36.96 -7.53 -3.54
C GLU A 37 37.83 -8.59 -2.83
N LYS A 38 39.15 -8.54 -3.00
CA LYS A 38 40.07 -9.57 -2.46
C LYS A 38 40.45 -9.35 -0.98
N ASP A 39 40.72 -8.10 -0.60
CA ASP A 39 41.19 -7.78 0.73
C ASP A 39 40.06 -7.45 1.71
N PHE A 40 38.98 -6.85 1.25
CA PHE A 40 37.90 -6.35 2.09
C PHE A 40 36.56 -7.05 1.86
N TYR A 41 36.44 -7.96 0.89
CA TYR A 41 35.21 -8.67 0.53
C TYR A 41 34.03 -7.73 0.23
N LEU A 42 34.32 -6.57 -0.38
CA LEU A 42 33.34 -5.55 -0.74
C LEU A 42 33.17 -5.49 -2.26
N SER A 43 31.95 -5.63 -2.76
CA SER A 43 31.65 -5.45 -4.18
C SER A 43 31.45 -3.98 -4.53
N ILE A 44 31.93 -3.57 -5.70
CA ILE A 44 31.69 -2.23 -6.25
C ILE A 44 30.28 -2.18 -6.83
N ASN A 45 29.55 -1.11 -6.56
CA ASN A 45 28.25 -0.85 -7.19
C ASN A 45 28.46 -0.34 -8.61
N GLU A 46 28.40 -1.22 -9.60
CA GLU A 46 28.64 -0.93 -11.02
C GLU A 46 27.72 0.14 -11.62
N GLN A 47 26.53 0.32 -11.06
CA GLN A 47 25.59 1.36 -11.53
C GLN A 47 25.98 2.78 -11.07
N LYS A 48 26.74 2.88 -9.97
CA LYS A 48 27.13 4.15 -9.34
C LYS A 48 28.61 4.45 -9.48
N SER A 49 29.43 3.46 -9.81
CA SER A 49 30.88 3.58 -9.91
C SER A 49 31.31 3.57 -11.38
N GLY A 50 32.36 4.32 -11.70
CA GLY A 50 32.89 4.38 -13.05
C GLY A 50 33.87 5.53 -13.23
N ILE A 51 34.43 5.62 -14.42
CA ILE A 51 35.37 6.65 -14.82
C ILE A 51 34.61 7.75 -15.57
N PHE A 52 34.74 8.99 -15.13
CA PHE A 52 34.00 10.12 -15.70
C PHE A 52 34.92 11.31 -15.93
N ASN A 53 34.63 12.07 -16.97
CA ASN A 53 35.25 13.38 -17.14
C ASN A 53 34.62 14.37 -16.12
N VAL A 54 35.46 15.12 -15.39
CA VAL A 54 35.03 16.05 -14.35
C VAL A 54 34.08 17.15 -14.85
N PHE A 55 34.08 17.45 -16.13
CA PHE A 55 33.19 18.42 -16.76
C PHE A 55 31.85 17.85 -17.22
N GLN A 56 31.64 16.55 -17.11
CA GLN A 56 30.43 15.86 -17.60
C GLN A 56 29.51 15.40 -16.46
N LYS A 57 30.00 15.38 -15.23
CA LYS A 57 29.21 14.90 -14.09
C LYS A 57 29.35 15.82 -12.89
N PRO A 58 28.23 16.23 -12.26
CA PRO A 58 28.27 17.02 -11.04
C PRO A 58 28.97 16.28 -9.91
N LEU A 59 29.77 16.98 -9.13
CA LEU A 59 30.46 16.45 -7.95
C LEU A 59 30.02 17.21 -6.70
N LEU A 60 29.49 16.52 -5.71
CA LEU A 60 29.04 17.09 -4.44
C LEU A 60 28.10 18.30 -4.61
N GLY A 61 27.28 18.31 -5.66
CA GLY A 61 26.36 19.41 -5.93
C GLY A 61 26.96 20.61 -6.67
N TYR A 62 28.11 20.43 -7.32
CA TYR A 62 28.74 21.45 -8.15
C TYR A 62 29.06 20.90 -9.54
N GLU A 63 28.87 21.75 -10.55
CA GLU A 63 29.31 21.54 -11.93
C GLU A 63 30.57 22.35 -12.23
N PHE A 64 31.45 21.76 -13.03
CA PHE A 64 32.68 22.39 -13.46
C PHE A 64 32.63 22.68 -14.95
N HIS A 65 32.94 23.92 -15.31
CA HIS A 65 32.95 24.36 -16.70
C HIS A 65 34.30 25.01 -17.05
N LYS A 66 34.85 24.66 -18.19
CA LYS A 66 36.09 25.28 -18.68
C LYS A 66 35.77 26.61 -19.37
N LYS A 67 36.40 27.70 -18.94
CA LYS A 67 36.29 29.02 -19.57
C LYS A 67 37.71 29.56 -19.83
N GLY A 68 38.20 29.34 -21.07
CA GLY A 68 39.59 29.65 -21.41
C GLY A 68 40.56 28.79 -20.60
N ASN A 69 41.51 29.38 -19.90
CA ASN A 69 42.47 28.70 -19.01
C ASN A 69 41.98 28.53 -17.57
N SER A 70 40.75 28.92 -17.27
CA SER A 70 40.18 28.85 -15.93
C SER A 70 39.03 27.80 -15.86
N VAL A 71 38.87 27.20 -14.70
CA VAL A 71 37.71 26.33 -14.40
C VAL A 71 36.75 27.10 -13.51
N ILE A 72 35.50 27.20 -13.94
CA ILE A 72 34.44 27.84 -13.18
C ILE A 72 33.66 26.73 -12.50
N MET A 73 33.42 26.87 -11.20
CA MET A 73 32.58 26.01 -10.39
C MET A 73 31.24 26.67 -10.16
N ASN A 74 30.18 26.11 -10.67
CA ASN A 74 28.82 26.56 -10.41
C ASN A 74 28.13 25.55 -9.48
N LYS A 75 27.33 26.06 -8.55
CA LYS A 75 26.45 25.17 -7.79
C LYS A 75 25.50 24.50 -8.77
N HIS A 76 25.58 23.18 -8.87
CA HIS A 76 24.63 22.42 -9.66
C HIS A 76 23.25 22.66 -9.04
N ILE A 77 22.44 23.43 -9.73
CA ILE A 77 21.02 23.50 -9.42
C ILE A 77 20.52 22.13 -9.89
N TYR A 78 20.54 21.14 -8.98
CA TYR A 78 19.63 20.06 -9.14
C TYR A 78 18.29 20.76 -9.37
N GLN A 79 17.80 20.79 -10.62
CA GLN A 79 16.37 20.90 -10.77
C GLN A 79 15.90 19.88 -9.76
N LYS A 80 15.19 20.33 -8.73
CA LYS A 80 14.54 19.43 -7.79
C LYS A 80 13.61 18.56 -8.66
N GLN A 81 14.20 17.63 -9.37
CA GLN A 81 13.52 16.43 -9.77
C GLN A 81 13.04 15.95 -8.43
N ASN A 82 11.74 16.13 -8.25
CA ASN A 82 11.11 15.85 -6.99
C ASN A 82 11.60 14.49 -6.55
N VAL A 83 12.46 14.43 -5.54
CA VAL A 83 12.93 13.19 -4.92
C VAL A 83 11.72 12.31 -4.54
N TYR A 84 10.56 12.92 -4.40
CA TYR A 84 9.26 12.29 -4.20
C TYR A 84 8.60 11.77 -5.48
N ALA A 85 8.98 12.21 -6.68
CA ALA A 85 8.38 11.75 -7.94
C ALA A 85 9.18 10.61 -8.60
N GLU A 86 10.42 10.39 -8.23
CA GLU A 86 11.27 9.32 -8.77
C GLU A 86 11.36 8.09 -7.86
N TRP A 87 10.74 8.12 -6.70
CA TRP A 87 10.57 6.91 -5.93
C TRP A 87 9.42 6.07 -6.53
N HIS A 88 9.65 5.59 -7.75
CA HIS A 88 8.89 4.46 -8.27
C HIS A 88 9.36 3.23 -7.52
N PRO A 89 8.43 2.47 -6.90
CA PRO A 89 8.77 1.18 -6.28
C PRO A 89 9.33 0.15 -7.26
N SER A 90 9.44 0.49 -8.56
CA SER A 90 10.00 -0.35 -9.60
C SER A 90 11.51 -0.57 -9.54
N VAL A 91 12.25 0.15 -8.68
CA VAL A 91 13.72 0.00 -8.58
C VAL A 91 14.15 -0.99 -7.50
N VAL A 92 13.27 -1.32 -6.56
CA VAL A 92 13.51 -2.41 -5.64
C VAL A 92 12.51 -3.51 -5.95
N LYS A 93 12.91 -4.53 -6.69
CA LYS A 93 12.22 -5.82 -6.78
C LYS A 93 12.31 -6.54 -5.40
N LYS A 94 11.81 -5.93 -4.34
CA LYS A 94 11.35 -6.69 -3.20
C LYS A 94 10.02 -7.28 -3.62
N VAL A 95 9.96 -8.59 -3.66
CA VAL A 95 8.68 -9.29 -3.71
C VAL A 95 8.02 -8.95 -2.37
N ASN A 96 7.07 -8.02 -2.41
CA ASN A 96 6.40 -7.51 -1.21
C ASN A 96 5.43 -8.58 -0.73
N GLU A 97 5.85 -9.43 0.17
CA GLU A 97 5.02 -10.51 0.70
C GLU A 97 4.46 -10.16 2.07
N GLU A 98 3.18 -10.47 2.23
CA GLU A 98 2.53 -10.50 3.53
C GLU A 98 2.34 -11.95 3.95
N TYR A 99 2.64 -12.23 5.22
CA TYR A 99 2.44 -13.54 5.82
C TYR A 99 1.29 -13.50 6.81
N HIS A 100 0.45 -14.53 6.76
CA HIS A 100 -0.72 -14.68 7.63
C HIS A 100 -0.56 -15.94 8.47
N ILE A 101 -0.44 -15.79 9.79
CA ILE A 101 -0.29 -16.88 10.75
C ILE A 101 -1.63 -17.13 11.41
N LEU A 102 -2.29 -18.21 11.01
CA LEU A 102 -3.64 -18.58 11.46
C LEU A 102 -3.66 -19.60 12.61
N LYS A 103 -2.50 -20.19 12.96
CA LYS A 103 -2.37 -21.21 14.01
C LYS A 103 -1.55 -20.69 15.17
N ASN A 104 -1.75 -21.28 16.35
CA ASN A 104 -0.90 -21.06 17.51
C ASN A 104 0.51 -21.59 17.24
N GLY A 105 1.53 -20.95 17.83
CA GLY A 105 2.91 -21.40 17.67
C GLY A 105 3.94 -20.45 18.22
N VAL A 106 5.17 -20.64 17.80
CA VAL A 106 6.32 -19.82 18.17
C VAL A 106 6.94 -19.24 16.91
N LEU A 107 7.23 -17.96 16.92
CA LEU A 107 7.98 -17.31 15.84
C LEU A 107 9.39 -17.02 16.36
N ASN A 108 10.39 -17.70 15.82
CA ASN A 108 11.79 -17.55 16.19
C ASN A 108 12.60 -16.89 15.06
N LYS A 109 13.76 -16.29 15.41
CA LYS A 109 14.76 -15.91 14.43
C LYS A 109 15.69 -17.10 14.15
N LYS A 110 15.84 -17.46 12.87
CA LYS A 110 16.78 -18.47 12.41
C LYS A 110 17.55 -17.93 11.20
N ASP A 111 18.85 -17.71 11.40
CA ASP A 111 19.74 -17.16 10.38
C ASP A 111 19.19 -15.86 9.76
N PHE A 112 18.96 -15.83 8.44
CA PHE A 112 18.39 -14.70 7.68
C PHE A 112 16.86 -14.78 7.52
N SER A 113 16.19 -15.68 8.27
CA SER A 113 14.75 -15.87 8.20
C SER A 113 14.10 -15.83 9.57
N LEU A 114 12.79 -15.66 9.59
CA LEU A 114 11.97 -16.01 10.75
C LEU A 114 11.45 -17.43 10.55
N LEU A 115 11.39 -18.20 11.60
CA LEU A 115 10.88 -19.56 11.62
C LEU A 115 9.62 -19.59 12.47
N PHE A 116 8.48 -19.82 11.84
CA PHE A 116 7.25 -20.19 12.53
C PHE A 116 7.24 -21.70 12.74
N GLU A 117 7.00 -22.15 13.97
CA GLU A 117 6.86 -23.56 14.30
C GLU A 117 5.78 -23.82 15.34
N ASN A 118 5.11 -24.96 15.17
CA ASN A 118 4.23 -25.58 16.16
C ASN A 118 4.39 -27.11 16.11
N ALA A 119 3.49 -27.85 16.77
CA ALA A 119 3.55 -29.31 16.81
C ALA A 119 3.35 -29.99 15.44
N GLU A 120 2.71 -29.31 14.48
CA GLU A 120 2.30 -29.88 13.20
C GLU A 120 3.17 -29.44 12.03
N GLU A 121 3.69 -28.19 12.06
CA GLU A 121 4.32 -27.57 10.90
C GLU A 121 5.47 -26.63 11.26
N LYS A 122 6.37 -26.43 10.30
CA LYS A 122 7.46 -25.45 10.35
C LYS A 122 7.51 -24.69 9.03
N HIS A 123 7.48 -23.34 9.11
CA HIS A 123 7.53 -22.48 7.94
C HIS A 123 8.61 -21.41 8.11
N HIS A 124 9.45 -21.28 7.09
CA HIS A 124 10.42 -20.20 7.01
C HIS A 124 9.79 -18.99 6.35
N ILE A 125 9.96 -17.83 6.97
CA ILE A 125 9.51 -16.53 6.46
C ILE A 125 10.78 -15.73 6.13
N PRO A 126 11.09 -15.51 4.84
CA PRO A 126 12.28 -14.77 4.43
C PRO A 126 12.16 -13.30 4.83
N VAL A 127 13.08 -12.81 5.63
CA VAL A 127 13.05 -11.44 6.17
C VAL A 127 13.14 -10.39 5.06
N GLU A 128 14.00 -10.62 4.05
CA GLU A 128 14.23 -9.65 2.97
C GLU A 128 13.02 -9.43 2.05
N ALA A 129 12.15 -10.44 1.91
CA ALA A 129 10.96 -10.38 1.05
C ALA A 129 9.70 -9.99 1.83
N THR A 130 9.76 -9.96 3.18
CA THR A 130 8.59 -9.75 4.03
C THR A 130 8.40 -8.28 4.34
N GLU A 131 7.20 -7.77 4.12
CA GLU A 131 6.81 -6.42 4.50
C GLU A 131 5.91 -6.39 5.73
N GLN A 132 5.10 -7.43 5.91
CA GLN A 132 4.14 -7.49 6.99
C GLN A 132 3.86 -8.93 7.43
N ILE A 133 3.67 -9.11 8.72
CA ILE A 133 3.21 -10.36 9.32
C ILE A 133 1.90 -10.09 10.05
N ASN A 134 0.87 -10.87 9.72
CA ASN A 134 -0.46 -10.79 10.29
C ASN A 134 -0.70 -12.02 11.18
N ILE A 135 -0.93 -11.80 12.47
CA ILE A 135 -1.13 -12.86 13.47
C ILE A 135 -2.59 -12.87 13.90
N TYR A 136 -3.24 -14.04 13.81
CA TYR A 136 -4.67 -14.24 14.12
C TYR A 136 -4.92 -15.08 15.37
N ASN A 137 -3.87 -15.69 15.91
CA ASN A 137 -3.95 -16.58 17.06
C ASN A 137 -2.79 -16.35 18.03
N GLU A 138 -2.68 -17.14 19.09
CA GLU A 138 -1.64 -16.99 20.10
C GLU A 138 -0.26 -17.36 19.55
N ILE A 139 0.67 -16.41 19.60
CA ILE A 139 2.05 -16.58 19.15
C ILE A 139 3.03 -16.13 20.24
N ILE A 140 4.02 -16.96 20.51
CA ILE A 140 5.15 -16.57 21.34
C ILE A 140 6.15 -15.81 20.46
N LEU A 141 6.47 -14.60 20.86
CA LEU A 141 7.40 -13.68 20.18
C LEU A 141 8.60 -13.37 21.08
N PRO A 142 9.76 -14.01 20.90
CA PRO A 142 10.98 -13.61 21.58
C PRO A 142 11.42 -12.18 21.23
N GLY A 143 12.01 -11.46 22.19
CA GLY A 143 12.47 -10.08 21.98
C GLY A 143 13.41 -9.90 20.77
N LYS A 144 14.22 -10.92 20.46
CA LYS A 144 15.10 -10.93 19.27
C LYS A 144 14.32 -10.89 17.95
N VAL A 145 13.12 -11.48 17.91
CA VAL A 145 12.21 -11.39 16.73
C VAL A 145 11.72 -9.97 16.58
N LEU A 146 11.24 -9.34 17.66
CA LEU A 146 10.79 -7.94 17.63
C LEU A 146 11.91 -7.01 17.16
N GLN A 147 13.15 -7.18 17.66
CA GLN A 147 14.30 -6.42 17.19
C GLN A 147 14.52 -6.59 15.68
N THR A 148 14.43 -7.83 15.18
CA THR A 148 14.57 -8.12 13.74
C THR A 148 13.48 -7.43 12.95
N LEU A 149 12.21 -7.53 13.37
CA LEU A 149 11.08 -6.89 12.68
C LEU A 149 11.28 -5.37 12.59
N PHE A 150 11.75 -4.72 13.64
CA PHE A 150 12.01 -3.28 13.64
C PHE A 150 13.20 -2.89 12.78
N THR A 151 14.30 -3.64 12.83
CA THR A 151 15.52 -3.38 12.03
C THR A 151 15.22 -3.53 10.55
N GLU A 152 14.50 -4.59 10.17
CA GLU A 152 14.16 -4.89 8.78
C GLU A 152 12.89 -4.17 8.31
N LYS A 153 12.31 -3.36 9.21
CA LYS A 153 11.12 -2.54 8.94
C LYS A 153 9.90 -3.36 8.52
N ILE A 154 9.74 -4.52 9.12
CA ILE A 154 8.58 -5.40 8.93
C ILE A 154 7.50 -5.00 9.93
N ARG A 155 6.31 -4.71 9.44
CA ARG A 155 5.15 -4.39 10.25
C ARG A 155 4.53 -5.66 10.83
N LEU A 156 4.14 -5.64 12.10
CA LEU A 156 3.42 -6.73 12.74
C LEU A 156 2.00 -6.29 13.08
N CYS A 157 1.01 -7.04 12.60
CA CYS A 157 -0.40 -6.79 12.87
C CYS A 157 -0.99 -7.94 13.67
N ILE A 158 -1.68 -7.60 14.77
CA ILE A 158 -2.30 -8.56 15.65
C ILE A 158 -3.81 -8.46 15.50
N PHE A 159 -4.42 -9.57 15.14
CA PHE A 159 -5.87 -9.72 15.00
C PHE A 159 -6.40 -10.64 16.11
N ASP A 160 -7.66 -10.45 16.47
CA ASP A 160 -8.36 -11.44 17.26
C ASP A 160 -8.72 -12.69 16.41
N LYS A 161 -9.17 -13.74 17.07
CA LYS A 161 -9.62 -14.97 16.41
C LYS A 161 -10.78 -14.77 15.43
N TYR A 162 -11.46 -13.64 15.48
CA TYR A 162 -12.56 -13.27 14.58
C TYR A 162 -12.10 -12.48 13.35
N GLY A 163 -10.82 -12.08 13.31
CA GLY A 163 -10.24 -11.29 12.23
C GLY A 163 -10.38 -9.78 12.40
N ASN A 164 -10.70 -9.30 13.60
CA ASN A 164 -10.65 -7.86 13.89
C ASN A 164 -9.23 -7.46 14.27
N LEU A 165 -8.73 -6.36 13.72
CA LEU A 165 -7.42 -5.84 14.05
C LEU A 165 -7.44 -5.28 15.50
N ILE A 166 -6.61 -5.87 16.38
CA ILE A 166 -6.45 -5.43 17.78
C ILE A 166 -5.40 -4.31 17.86
N GLY A 167 -4.27 -4.48 17.17
CA GLY A 167 -3.18 -3.52 17.21
C GLY A 167 -2.06 -3.83 16.23
N THR A 168 -1.12 -2.89 16.14
CA THR A 168 0.03 -3.00 15.26
C THR A 168 1.31 -2.61 15.97
N PHE A 169 2.38 -3.37 15.73
CA PHE A 169 3.75 -2.93 15.97
C PHE A 169 4.28 -2.41 14.65
N THR A 170 4.50 -1.10 14.59
CA THR A 170 4.95 -0.43 13.37
C THR A 170 6.34 0.12 13.64
N PRO A 171 7.37 -0.33 12.90
CA PRO A 171 8.68 0.26 12.96
C PRO A 171 8.62 1.75 12.64
N GLU A 172 9.61 2.51 13.07
CA GLU A 172 9.65 3.94 12.76
C GLU A 172 9.65 4.16 11.24
N SER A 173 8.75 5.04 10.74
CA SER A 173 8.58 5.23 9.31
C SER A 173 9.84 5.83 8.66
N TYR A 174 10.11 5.48 7.41
CA TYR A 174 11.24 6.00 6.64
C TYR A 174 11.15 7.50 6.37
N TYR A 175 9.92 8.00 6.24
CA TYR A 175 9.67 9.36 5.79
C TYR A 175 8.75 10.07 6.77
N ARG A 176 9.33 10.90 7.62
CA ARG A 176 8.58 11.87 8.41
C ARG A 176 8.84 13.25 7.81
N ASP A 177 7.92 13.71 6.99
CA ASP A 177 7.95 15.07 6.46
C ASP A 177 6.83 15.89 7.09
N SER A 178 7.21 16.80 7.97
CA SER A 178 6.28 17.71 8.61
C SER A 178 5.51 18.58 7.61
N LYS A 179 6.09 18.88 6.45
CA LYS A 179 5.43 19.64 5.38
C LYS A 179 4.18 18.90 4.87
N THR A 180 4.27 17.59 4.68
CA THR A 180 3.10 16.77 4.26
C THR A 180 2.00 16.82 5.31
N ILE A 181 2.33 16.65 6.59
CA ILE A 181 1.34 16.70 7.68
C ILE A 181 0.68 18.08 7.76
N LEU A 182 1.46 19.15 7.66
CA LEU A 182 0.92 20.51 7.62
C LEU A 182 -0.01 20.73 6.41
N SER A 183 0.37 20.22 5.23
CA SER A 183 -0.48 20.28 4.05
C SER A 183 -1.80 19.51 4.22
N GLN A 184 -1.77 18.31 4.85
CA GLN A 184 -2.98 17.59 5.21
C GLN A 184 -3.86 18.39 6.19
N CYS A 185 -3.26 19.02 7.21
CA CYS A 185 -3.99 19.85 8.16
C CYS A 185 -4.65 21.05 7.46
N ILE A 186 -3.94 21.72 6.55
CA ILE A 186 -4.49 22.85 5.77
C ILE A 186 -5.65 22.36 4.89
N GLU A 187 -5.46 21.25 4.16
CA GLU A 187 -6.52 20.66 3.34
C GLU A 187 -7.76 20.31 4.19
N TYR A 188 -7.54 19.71 5.37
CA TYR A 188 -8.62 19.28 6.27
C TYR A 188 -9.38 20.47 6.88
N THR A 189 -8.69 21.55 7.27
CA THR A 189 -9.27 22.71 7.94
C THR A 189 -9.91 23.71 6.99
N ASP A 190 -9.43 23.77 5.73
CA ASP A 190 -10.06 24.54 4.67
C ASP A 190 -11.32 23.83 4.16
N SER A 191 -12.48 24.28 4.60
CA SER A 191 -13.76 23.64 4.27
C SER A 191 -14.06 23.54 2.77
N LEU A 192 -13.56 24.48 1.95
CA LEU A 192 -13.77 24.47 0.49
C LEU A 192 -12.87 23.45 -0.18
N LYS A 193 -11.58 23.41 0.19
CA LYS A 193 -10.62 22.42 -0.31
C LYS A 193 -11.06 21.02 0.05
N ARG A 194 -11.31 20.79 1.34
CA ARG A 194 -11.78 19.50 1.83
C ARG A 194 -13.05 19.04 1.13
N LEU A 195 -14.04 19.93 0.97
CA LEU A 195 -15.29 19.60 0.27
C LEU A 195 -15.04 19.21 -1.19
N LYS A 196 -14.16 19.92 -1.89
CA LYS A 196 -13.80 19.61 -3.29
C LYS A 196 -13.19 18.22 -3.39
N THR A 197 -12.20 17.93 -2.55
CA THR A 197 -11.50 16.64 -2.55
C THR A 197 -12.43 15.51 -2.14
N ALA A 198 -13.28 15.70 -1.12
CA ALA A 198 -14.28 14.73 -0.68
C ALA A 198 -15.31 14.41 -1.78
N LYS A 199 -15.78 15.43 -2.54
CA LYS A 199 -16.66 15.20 -3.70
C LYS A 199 -16.00 14.32 -4.75
N ASN A 200 -14.75 14.63 -5.13
CA ASN A 200 -14.01 13.87 -6.14
C ASN A 200 -13.83 12.41 -5.69
N LEU A 201 -13.50 12.19 -4.42
CA LEU A 201 -13.31 10.87 -3.83
C LEU A 201 -14.61 10.07 -3.89
N GLU A 202 -15.71 10.61 -3.37
CA GLU A 202 -16.97 9.88 -3.27
C GLU A 202 -17.61 9.64 -4.64
N VAL A 203 -17.58 10.60 -5.55
CA VAL A 203 -18.00 10.39 -6.94
C VAL A 203 -17.25 9.23 -7.58
N SER A 204 -15.97 9.07 -7.30
CA SER A 204 -15.17 7.97 -7.82
C SER A 204 -15.47 6.65 -7.12
N ALA A 205 -15.71 6.65 -5.81
CA ALA A 205 -16.12 5.46 -5.06
C ALA A 205 -17.47 4.93 -5.55
N LEU A 206 -18.48 5.79 -5.69
CA LEU A 206 -19.79 5.40 -6.22
C LEU A 206 -19.74 5.00 -7.70
N HIS A 207 -18.85 5.64 -8.50
CA HIS A 207 -18.59 5.18 -9.87
C HIS A 207 -18.06 3.75 -9.89
N ASN A 208 -17.16 3.38 -8.98
CA ASN A 208 -16.58 2.04 -8.89
C ASN A 208 -17.62 1.01 -8.43
N ILE A 209 -18.53 1.37 -7.53
CA ILE A 209 -19.70 0.58 -7.17
C ILE A 209 -20.57 0.34 -8.42
N ARG A 210 -20.92 1.41 -9.13
CA ARG A 210 -21.74 1.32 -10.35
C ARG A 210 -21.06 0.48 -11.44
N ALA A 211 -19.74 0.60 -11.61
CA ALA A 211 -18.99 -0.21 -12.56
C ALA A 211 -19.03 -1.69 -12.20
N ASN A 212 -18.98 -2.01 -10.90
CA ASN A 212 -19.12 -3.39 -10.42
C ASN A 212 -20.52 -3.96 -10.69
N LEU A 213 -21.58 -3.19 -10.44
CA LEU A 213 -22.95 -3.60 -10.77
C LEU A 213 -23.14 -3.80 -12.30
N ARG A 214 -22.59 -2.92 -13.14
CA ARG A 214 -22.61 -3.06 -14.60
C ARG A 214 -21.91 -4.32 -15.08
N TYR A 215 -20.82 -4.72 -14.43
CA TYR A 215 -20.13 -5.97 -14.76
C TYR A 215 -21.04 -7.19 -14.52
N TYR A 216 -21.77 -7.24 -13.38
CA TYR A 216 -22.68 -8.35 -13.09
C TYR A 216 -24.00 -8.26 -13.90
N LYS A 217 -24.47 -7.07 -14.24
CA LYS A 217 -25.59 -6.91 -15.18
C LYS A 217 -25.32 -7.59 -16.52
N LYS A 218 -24.08 -7.49 -17.05
CA LYS A 218 -23.68 -8.20 -18.29
C LYS A 218 -23.73 -9.73 -18.14
N GLN A 219 -23.83 -10.24 -16.94
CA GLN A 219 -24.00 -11.67 -16.63
C GLN A 219 -25.46 -12.04 -16.34
N ASN A 220 -26.40 -11.32 -16.95
CA ASN A 220 -27.86 -11.53 -16.84
C ASN A 220 -28.42 -11.37 -15.41
N LYS A 221 -27.87 -10.45 -14.63
CA LYS A 221 -28.42 -10.05 -13.33
C LYS A 221 -29.27 -8.78 -13.49
N ASP A 222 -30.48 -8.76 -12.92
CA ASP A 222 -31.36 -7.58 -12.98
C ASP A 222 -30.91 -6.54 -11.93
N LEU A 223 -30.07 -5.61 -12.36
CA LEU A 223 -29.43 -4.60 -11.53
C LEU A 223 -29.70 -3.17 -12.00
N GLU A 224 -30.65 -2.98 -12.94
CA GLU A 224 -30.87 -1.68 -13.58
C GLU A 224 -31.34 -0.61 -12.59
N ILE A 225 -32.21 -0.96 -11.65
CA ILE A 225 -32.72 -0.04 -10.63
C ILE A 225 -31.54 0.54 -9.83
N TYR A 226 -30.67 -0.32 -9.28
CA TYR A 226 -29.52 0.10 -8.48
C TYR A 226 -28.53 0.96 -9.28
N ILE A 227 -28.30 0.63 -10.56
CA ILE A 227 -27.41 1.39 -11.44
C ILE A 227 -27.96 2.78 -11.72
N SER A 228 -29.25 2.88 -11.95
CA SER A 228 -29.95 4.14 -12.24
C SER A 228 -29.96 5.05 -11.01
N GLU A 229 -30.33 4.53 -9.85
CA GLU A 229 -30.33 5.27 -8.58
C GLU A 229 -28.92 5.79 -8.23
N LEU A 230 -27.88 4.94 -8.31
CA LEU A 230 -26.50 5.39 -8.12
C LEU A 230 -26.10 6.51 -9.08
N SER A 231 -26.58 6.47 -10.32
CA SER A 231 -26.28 7.52 -11.30
C SER A 231 -26.89 8.86 -10.91
N LEU A 232 -28.10 8.86 -10.36
CA LEU A 232 -28.76 10.07 -9.82
C LEU A 232 -28.05 10.59 -8.56
N GLU A 233 -27.67 9.70 -7.64
CA GLU A 233 -27.00 10.10 -6.41
C GLU A 233 -25.60 10.67 -6.67
N ILE A 234 -24.85 10.16 -7.65
CA ILE A 234 -23.57 10.73 -8.10
C ILE A 234 -23.75 12.19 -8.56
N GLU A 235 -24.81 12.52 -9.27
CA GLU A 235 -25.08 13.92 -9.68
C GLU A 235 -25.42 14.80 -8.47
N LYS A 236 -26.15 14.29 -7.47
CA LYS A 236 -26.48 15.03 -6.25
C LYS A 236 -25.23 15.40 -5.42
N ILE A 237 -24.20 14.55 -5.41
CA ILE A 237 -22.93 14.86 -4.71
C ILE A 237 -22.31 16.16 -5.22
N LYS A 238 -22.41 16.44 -6.51
CA LYS A 238 -21.87 17.67 -7.11
C LYS A 238 -22.50 18.94 -6.49
N ALA A 239 -23.78 18.86 -6.10
CA ALA A 239 -24.52 19.96 -5.48
C ALA A 239 -24.32 20.07 -3.95
N CYS A 240 -23.70 19.10 -3.28
CA CYS A 240 -23.48 19.13 -1.84
C CYS A 240 -22.65 20.35 -1.42
N LYS A 241 -22.98 20.95 -0.29
CA LYS A 241 -22.28 22.10 0.29
C LYS A 241 -21.43 21.75 1.50
N THR A 242 -21.61 20.56 2.07
CA THR A 242 -20.88 20.07 3.23
C THR A 242 -20.48 18.61 3.05
N VAL A 243 -19.42 18.17 3.77
CA VAL A 243 -18.99 16.78 3.80
C VAL A 243 -20.05 15.86 4.41
N ASP A 244 -20.80 16.35 5.40
CA ASP A 244 -21.88 15.57 6.04
C ASP A 244 -23.00 15.22 5.05
N GLN A 245 -23.33 16.13 4.12
CA GLN A 245 -24.27 15.82 3.05
C GLN A 245 -23.78 14.71 2.12
N ILE A 246 -22.47 14.67 1.84
CA ILE A 246 -21.86 13.59 1.05
C ILE A 246 -21.97 12.26 1.81
N LEU A 247 -21.63 12.23 3.11
CA LEU A 247 -21.74 11.04 3.94
C LEU A 247 -23.16 10.47 4.02
N LEU A 248 -24.17 11.32 4.04
CA LEU A 248 -25.58 10.89 4.00
C LEU A 248 -25.92 10.19 2.66
N ILE A 249 -25.40 10.71 1.54
CA ILE A 249 -25.58 10.09 0.23
C ILE A 249 -24.82 8.76 0.17
N GLU A 250 -23.56 8.75 0.63
CA GLU A 250 -22.73 7.54 0.70
C GLU A 250 -23.44 6.43 1.46
N GLY A 251 -23.97 6.74 2.66
CA GLY A 251 -24.67 5.75 3.49
C GLY A 251 -25.87 5.11 2.80
N ARG A 252 -26.69 5.90 2.07
CA ARG A 252 -27.82 5.39 1.27
C ARG A 252 -27.35 4.52 0.12
N CYS A 253 -26.42 5.02 -0.68
CA CYS A 253 -25.89 4.30 -1.83
C CYS A 253 -25.27 2.96 -1.42
N ARG A 254 -24.58 2.90 -0.29
CA ARG A 254 -24.01 1.64 0.21
C ARG A 254 -25.07 0.67 0.70
N LYS A 255 -26.15 1.16 1.32
CA LYS A 255 -27.27 0.30 1.71
C LYS A 255 -27.85 -0.38 0.47
N ASP A 256 -28.22 0.40 -0.53
CA ASP A 256 -28.82 -0.11 -1.76
C ASP A 256 -27.87 -1.05 -2.53
N TYR A 257 -26.59 -0.72 -2.54
CA TYR A 257 -25.55 -1.57 -3.13
C TYR A 257 -25.43 -2.93 -2.42
N TYR A 258 -25.51 -2.98 -1.09
CA TYR A 258 -25.47 -4.27 -0.37
C TYR A 258 -26.75 -5.07 -0.57
N GLU A 259 -27.91 -4.45 -0.73
CA GLU A 259 -29.15 -5.14 -1.11
C GLU A 259 -29.03 -5.83 -2.48
N ALA A 260 -28.31 -5.21 -3.43
CA ALA A 260 -28.03 -5.78 -4.74
C ALA A 260 -27.19 -7.07 -4.69
N PHE A 261 -26.49 -7.36 -3.55
CA PHE A 261 -25.75 -8.62 -3.38
C PHE A 261 -26.65 -9.84 -3.51
N ASN A 262 -27.91 -9.77 -3.04
CA ASN A 262 -28.88 -10.87 -3.17
C ASN A 262 -29.19 -11.18 -4.64
N THR A 263 -29.29 -10.15 -5.47
CA THR A 263 -29.52 -10.30 -6.93
C THR A 263 -28.29 -10.87 -7.63
N ILE A 264 -27.07 -10.50 -7.18
CA ILE A 264 -25.82 -11.00 -7.76
C ILE A 264 -25.58 -12.47 -7.38
N LEU A 265 -25.77 -12.81 -6.13
CA LEU A 265 -25.41 -14.13 -5.59
C LEU A 265 -26.47 -15.19 -5.82
N GLN A 266 -27.76 -14.86 -5.60
CA GLN A 266 -28.90 -15.79 -5.74
C GLN A 266 -28.67 -17.13 -4.99
N LYS A 267 -28.07 -17.05 -3.79
CA LYS A 267 -27.75 -18.19 -2.93
C LYS A 267 -28.42 -18.03 -1.57
N PRO A 268 -29.38 -18.90 -1.18
CA PRO A 268 -30.11 -18.78 0.08
C PRO A 268 -29.19 -18.75 1.33
N ASP A 269 -28.13 -19.54 1.34
CA ASP A 269 -27.17 -19.60 2.45
C ASP A 269 -26.38 -18.28 2.65
N PHE A 270 -26.37 -17.43 1.63
CA PHE A 270 -25.67 -16.15 1.58
C PHE A 270 -26.63 -14.98 1.40
N TYR A 271 -27.82 -15.08 1.96
CA TYR A 271 -28.80 -14.00 1.93
C TYR A 271 -28.36 -12.86 2.83
N PHE A 272 -28.40 -11.63 2.31
CA PHE A 272 -28.13 -10.39 3.02
C PHE A 272 -29.43 -9.68 3.37
N GLU A 273 -29.70 -9.47 4.63
CA GLU A 273 -30.87 -8.71 5.10
C GLU A 273 -30.51 -7.23 5.28
N LYS A 274 -29.51 -6.98 6.11
CA LYS A 274 -29.01 -5.64 6.43
C LYS A 274 -27.57 -5.67 6.91
N ARG A 275 -26.88 -4.52 6.82
CA ARG A 275 -25.51 -4.45 7.27
C ARG A 275 -25.41 -4.49 8.80
N THR A 276 -24.75 -5.53 9.33
CA THR A 276 -24.36 -5.68 10.73
C THR A 276 -22.84 -5.79 10.83
N LYS A 277 -22.21 -5.10 11.78
CA LYS A 277 -20.74 -4.99 11.82
C LYS A 277 -20.12 -5.71 13.02
N GLN A 278 -20.61 -5.43 14.21
CA GLN A 278 -20.03 -5.89 15.47
C GLN A 278 -21.15 -6.30 16.44
N PRO A 279 -21.50 -7.58 16.45
CA PRO A 279 -21.01 -8.67 15.60
C PRO A 279 -21.71 -8.74 14.23
N PRO A 280 -21.09 -9.41 13.23
CA PRO A 280 -21.78 -9.76 11.99
C PRO A 280 -22.77 -10.90 12.25
N LYS A 281 -24.01 -10.78 11.73
CA LYS A 281 -25.12 -11.70 12.02
C LYS A 281 -25.38 -12.76 10.95
N ASP A 282 -24.78 -12.61 9.78
CA ASP A 282 -24.88 -13.54 8.64
C ASP A 282 -23.53 -13.70 7.93
N CYS A 283 -23.46 -14.69 7.04
CA CYS A 283 -22.24 -15.03 6.32
C CYS A 283 -21.73 -13.88 5.45
N ILE A 284 -22.61 -13.13 4.79
CA ILE A 284 -22.21 -11.99 3.95
C ILE A 284 -21.63 -10.87 4.80
N ASN A 285 -22.25 -10.55 5.92
CA ASN A 285 -21.73 -9.55 6.85
C ASN A 285 -20.37 -9.95 7.43
N ALA A 286 -20.13 -11.23 7.70
CA ALA A 286 -18.83 -11.76 8.13
C ALA A 286 -17.76 -11.55 7.04
N LEU A 287 -18.08 -11.87 5.79
CA LEU A 287 -17.19 -11.70 4.63
C LEU A 287 -16.86 -10.23 4.36
N ILE A 288 -17.87 -9.36 4.34
CA ILE A 288 -17.67 -7.92 4.14
C ILE A 288 -16.80 -7.35 5.26
N SER A 289 -17.05 -7.74 6.51
CA SER A 289 -16.25 -7.23 7.65
C SER A 289 -14.81 -7.70 7.57
N PHE A 290 -14.58 -8.98 7.33
CA PHE A 290 -13.24 -9.55 7.24
C PHE A 290 -12.46 -9.01 6.03
N GLY A 291 -13.07 -9.03 4.83
CA GLY A 291 -12.44 -8.52 3.62
C GLY A 291 -12.10 -7.03 3.68
N ASN A 292 -13.01 -6.21 4.25
CA ASN A 292 -12.74 -4.80 4.46
C ASN A 292 -11.58 -4.58 5.45
N THR A 293 -11.48 -5.40 6.50
CA THR A 293 -10.37 -5.31 7.46
C THR A 293 -9.03 -5.62 6.78
N LEU A 294 -8.97 -6.62 5.91
CA LEU A 294 -7.77 -6.92 5.11
C LEU A 294 -7.41 -5.74 4.21
N LEU A 295 -8.38 -5.17 3.50
CA LEU A 295 -8.14 -4.02 2.63
C LEU A 295 -7.71 -2.77 3.40
N TYR A 296 -8.34 -2.46 4.52
CA TYR A 296 -7.92 -1.34 5.39
C TYR A 296 -6.48 -1.49 5.85
N ASN A 297 -6.10 -2.69 6.24
CA ASN A 297 -4.75 -2.97 6.70
C ASN A 297 -3.72 -2.85 5.56
N ARG A 298 -4.08 -3.30 4.34
CA ARG A 298 -3.24 -3.13 3.15
C ARG A 298 -3.05 -1.65 2.79
N VAL A 299 -4.12 -0.87 2.77
CA VAL A 299 -4.05 0.58 2.52
C VAL A 299 -3.23 1.27 3.60
N GLN A 300 -3.43 0.91 4.87
CA GLN A 300 -2.65 1.44 5.99
C GLN A 300 -1.15 1.16 5.85
N GLN A 301 -0.77 -0.04 5.41
CA GLN A 301 0.61 -0.41 5.15
C GLN A 301 1.26 0.49 4.07
N ILE A 302 0.51 0.79 3.01
CA ILE A 302 0.99 1.65 1.94
C ILE A 302 1.11 3.11 2.42
N ILE A 303 0.11 3.62 3.15
CA ILE A 303 0.16 4.97 3.75
C ILE A 303 1.38 5.08 4.68
N TRP A 304 1.66 4.06 5.47
CA TRP A 304 2.80 4.05 6.39
C TRP A 304 4.15 4.19 5.67
N LYS A 305 4.27 3.77 4.41
CA LYS A 305 5.48 3.96 3.58
C LYS A 305 5.63 5.38 3.03
N THR A 306 4.63 6.23 3.22
CA THR A 306 4.63 7.63 2.80
C THR A 306 4.78 8.56 4.01
N SER A 307 4.85 9.86 3.76
CA SER A 307 4.81 10.89 4.81
C SER A 307 3.40 11.29 5.24
N LEU A 308 2.35 10.63 4.71
CA LEU A 308 0.95 10.90 5.08
C LEU A 308 0.63 10.41 6.50
N ASP A 309 -0.13 11.20 7.25
CA ASP A 309 -0.72 10.77 8.52
C ASP A 309 -2.09 10.17 8.27
N SER A 310 -2.23 8.88 8.56
CA SER A 310 -3.47 8.13 8.34
C SER A 310 -4.65 8.53 9.24
N ARG A 311 -4.39 9.34 10.27
CA ARG A 311 -5.43 9.88 11.17
C ARG A 311 -6.17 11.07 10.56
N ILE A 312 -5.58 11.74 9.56
CA ILE A 312 -6.14 12.91 8.91
C ILE A 312 -6.80 12.46 7.60
N GLY A 313 -8.10 12.20 7.65
CA GLY A 313 -8.90 11.77 6.51
C GLY A 313 -9.41 12.94 5.65
N ILE A 314 -10.06 12.59 4.56
CA ILE A 314 -10.67 13.52 3.61
C ILE A 314 -12.20 13.58 3.88
N LEU A 315 -12.87 12.47 3.62
CA LEU A 315 -14.32 12.31 3.78
C LEU A 315 -14.65 11.99 5.25
N HIS A 316 -14.02 10.95 5.79
CA HIS A 316 -14.21 10.56 7.18
C HIS A 316 -13.54 11.55 8.13
N ALA A 317 -14.27 11.99 9.17
CA ALA A 317 -13.76 12.96 10.12
C ALA A 317 -12.60 12.37 10.94
N ALA A 318 -11.59 13.21 11.21
CA ALA A 318 -10.56 12.95 12.21
C ALA A 318 -11.19 13.06 13.61
N ASN A 319 -11.78 11.97 14.11
CA ASN A 319 -12.40 11.89 15.40
C ASN A 319 -11.84 10.71 16.23
N ARG A 320 -12.61 10.15 17.15
CA ARG A 320 -12.20 9.03 18.03
C ARG A 320 -11.78 7.74 17.31
N ARG A 321 -11.88 7.64 15.99
CA ARG A 321 -11.36 6.52 15.21
C ARG A 321 -9.85 6.67 15.06
N HIS A 322 -9.12 5.57 15.23
CA HIS A 322 -7.66 5.59 15.15
C HIS A 322 -7.13 6.03 13.77
N TYR A 323 -7.83 5.66 12.69
CA TYR A 323 -7.43 5.97 11.33
C TYR A 323 -8.66 6.31 10.49
N SER A 324 -8.58 7.35 9.68
CA SER A 324 -9.67 7.79 8.78
C SER A 324 -9.26 7.79 7.30
N LEU A 325 -8.02 8.14 6.99
CA LEU A 325 -7.53 8.23 5.61
C LEU A 325 -7.48 6.86 4.91
N ASN A 326 -7.16 5.78 5.63
CA ASN A 326 -7.18 4.44 5.07
C ASN A 326 -8.61 3.97 4.71
N LEU A 327 -9.64 4.45 5.42
CA LEU A 327 -11.03 4.19 5.08
C LEU A 327 -11.40 4.89 3.77
N ASP A 328 -11.00 6.17 3.64
CA ASP A 328 -11.26 6.99 2.46
C ASP A 328 -10.71 6.33 1.19
N PHE A 329 -9.44 5.91 1.21
CA PHE A 329 -8.87 5.23 0.05
C PHE A 329 -9.45 3.83 -0.17
N ALA A 330 -9.70 3.07 0.90
CA ALA A 330 -10.25 1.73 0.75
C ALA A 330 -11.63 1.75 0.08
N ASP A 331 -12.42 2.81 0.28
CA ASP A 331 -13.73 2.94 -0.30
C ASP A 331 -13.74 2.94 -1.84
N LEU A 332 -12.67 3.41 -2.44
CA LEU A 332 -12.47 3.31 -3.89
C LEU A 332 -12.31 1.86 -4.36
N PHE A 333 -11.73 0.99 -3.53
CA PHE A 333 -11.27 -0.34 -3.94
C PHE A 333 -12.15 -1.48 -3.43
N LYS A 334 -12.99 -1.26 -2.39
CA LYS A 334 -13.91 -2.28 -1.86
C LYS A 334 -14.70 -2.98 -2.97
N PRO A 335 -15.39 -2.25 -3.89
CA PRO A 335 -16.22 -2.88 -4.90
C PRO A 335 -15.45 -3.75 -5.89
N ILE A 336 -14.22 -3.35 -6.22
CA ILE A 336 -13.43 -3.97 -7.29
C ILE A 336 -12.42 -5.00 -6.78
N ILE A 337 -12.20 -5.06 -5.46
CA ILE A 337 -11.31 -6.05 -4.82
C ILE A 337 -12.13 -6.94 -3.90
N VAL A 338 -12.60 -6.43 -2.77
CA VAL A 338 -13.25 -7.23 -1.71
C VAL A 338 -14.52 -7.87 -2.20
N ASP A 339 -15.44 -7.07 -2.75
CA ASP A 339 -16.76 -7.59 -3.14
C ASP A 339 -16.65 -8.58 -4.31
N ARG A 340 -15.71 -8.35 -5.24
CA ARG A 340 -15.41 -9.31 -6.32
C ARG A 340 -14.84 -10.62 -5.82
N VAL A 341 -14.01 -10.60 -4.79
CA VAL A 341 -13.52 -11.84 -4.15
C VAL A 341 -14.69 -12.57 -3.50
N ILE A 342 -15.56 -11.89 -2.76
CA ILE A 342 -16.76 -12.46 -2.16
C ILE A 342 -17.62 -13.14 -3.23
N PHE A 343 -17.97 -12.40 -4.27
CA PHE A 343 -18.83 -12.92 -5.33
C PHE A 343 -18.20 -14.09 -6.09
N ALA A 344 -16.90 -14.02 -6.36
CA ALA A 344 -16.19 -15.09 -7.05
C ALA A 344 -16.19 -16.39 -6.23
N LEU A 345 -15.87 -16.32 -4.95
CA LEU A 345 -15.80 -17.49 -4.06
C LEU A 345 -17.16 -18.14 -3.88
N ILE A 346 -18.22 -17.36 -3.70
CA ILE A 346 -19.58 -17.87 -3.50
C ILE A 346 -20.15 -18.43 -4.82
N ASN A 347 -20.03 -17.69 -5.93
CA ASN A 347 -20.58 -18.13 -7.21
C ASN A 347 -19.90 -19.38 -7.77
N LYS A 348 -18.59 -19.55 -7.49
CA LYS A 348 -17.84 -20.76 -7.85
C LYS A 348 -18.08 -21.93 -6.87
N GLY A 349 -18.85 -21.73 -5.79
CA GLY A 349 -19.09 -22.74 -4.76
C GLY A 349 -17.87 -23.13 -3.93
N GLN A 350 -16.81 -22.31 -3.97
CA GLN A 350 -15.57 -22.53 -3.21
C GLN A 350 -15.78 -22.20 -1.73
N LEU A 351 -16.57 -21.18 -1.41
CA LEU A 351 -16.93 -20.83 -0.05
C LEU A 351 -18.32 -21.38 0.26
N GLN A 352 -18.41 -22.19 1.32
CA GLN A 352 -19.60 -22.89 1.74
C GLN A 352 -19.97 -22.52 3.17
N LYS A 353 -21.21 -22.78 3.58
CA LYS A 353 -21.75 -22.44 4.90
C LYS A 353 -20.99 -23.09 6.06
N ASN A 354 -20.45 -24.28 5.86
CA ASN A 354 -19.63 -25.00 6.85
C ASN A 354 -18.28 -24.32 7.15
N MET A 355 -17.87 -23.37 6.32
CA MET A 355 -16.67 -22.55 6.55
C MET A 355 -16.95 -21.32 7.45
N PHE A 356 -18.11 -21.30 8.08
CA PHE A 356 -18.47 -20.27 9.06
C PHE A 356 -18.77 -20.90 10.41
N VAL A 357 -18.42 -20.19 11.47
CA VAL A 357 -18.62 -20.60 12.86
C VAL A 357 -19.59 -19.64 13.53
N LYS A 358 -20.65 -20.18 14.11
CA LYS A 358 -21.56 -19.45 14.97
C LYS A 358 -20.95 -19.37 16.36
N HIS A 359 -20.65 -18.19 16.86
CA HIS A 359 -20.02 -18.03 18.17
C HIS A 359 -21.05 -17.76 19.27
N THR A 360 -22.08 -16.96 18.95
CA THR A 360 -23.27 -16.73 19.79
C THR A 360 -24.50 -16.84 18.90
N GLU A 361 -25.70 -16.78 19.47
CA GLU A 361 -26.93 -16.80 18.66
C GLU A 361 -26.93 -15.72 17.56
N ASP A 362 -26.29 -14.58 17.85
CA ASP A 362 -26.29 -13.39 17.02
C ASP A 362 -24.94 -13.10 16.33
N SER A 363 -24.00 -14.04 16.30
CA SER A 363 -22.66 -13.77 15.70
C SER A 363 -22.14 -14.91 14.85
N ILE A 364 -21.75 -14.58 13.61
CA ILE A 364 -21.20 -15.51 12.62
C ILE A 364 -19.85 -14.96 12.13
N TYR A 365 -18.82 -15.81 12.15
CA TYR A 365 -17.48 -15.49 11.70
C TYR A 365 -16.94 -16.58 10.77
N LEU A 366 -15.92 -16.27 9.99
CA LEU A 366 -15.20 -17.26 9.19
C LEU A 366 -14.43 -18.23 10.09
N SER A 367 -14.50 -19.52 9.78
CA SER A 367 -13.57 -20.51 10.32
C SER A 367 -12.15 -20.27 9.83
N ASP A 368 -11.16 -20.94 10.41
CA ASP A 368 -9.77 -20.78 9.96
C ASP A 368 -9.57 -21.25 8.52
N GLU A 369 -10.29 -22.29 8.10
CA GLU A 369 -10.32 -22.71 6.69
C GLU A 369 -10.94 -21.63 5.78
N GLY A 370 -12.06 -21.05 6.19
CA GLY A 370 -12.71 -19.95 5.47
C GLY A 370 -11.82 -18.72 5.38
N LYS A 371 -11.14 -18.36 6.47
CA LYS A 371 -10.16 -17.26 6.48
C LYS A 371 -9.00 -17.54 5.53
N LYS A 372 -8.42 -18.74 5.58
CA LYS A 372 -7.31 -19.16 4.70
C LYS A 372 -7.69 -19.03 3.23
N LEU A 373 -8.84 -19.56 2.85
CA LEU A 373 -9.35 -19.47 1.48
C LEU A 373 -9.57 -18.01 1.04
N PHE A 374 -10.20 -17.22 1.91
CA PHE A 374 -10.47 -15.81 1.61
C PHE A 374 -9.18 -14.99 1.47
N ILE A 375 -8.23 -15.16 2.38
CA ILE A 375 -6.92 -14.47 2.35
C ILE A 375 -6.19 -14.83 1.05
N GLN A 376 -6.12 -16.12 0.71
CA GLN A 376 -5.47 -16.55 -0.53
C GLN A 376 -6.09 -15.87 -1.75
N SER A 377 -7.41 -15.89 -1.86
CA SER A 377 -8.12 -15.27 -3.00
C SER A 377 -7.99 -13.74 -3.02
N PHE A 378 -7.90 -13.10 -1.85
CA PHE A 378 -7.65 -11.67 -1.72
C PHE A 378 -6.24 -11.30 -2.19
N GLU A 379 -5.21 -12.08 -1.79
CA GLU A 379 -3.83 -11.88 -2.24
C GLU A 379 -3.66 -12.12 -3.74
N GLU A 380 -4.29 -13.18 -4.27
CA GLU A 380 -4.33 -13.45 -5.71
C GLU A 380 -4.99 -12.29 -6.47
N LYS A 381 -6.08 -11.71 -5.92
CA LYS A 381 -6.74 -10.55 -6.49
C LYS A 381 -5.83 -9.33 -6.52
N LEU A 382 -5.10 -9.05 -5.45
CA LEU A 382 -4.16 -7.93 -5.38
C LEU A 382 -3.01 -8.07 -6.39
N LYS A 383 -2.53 -9.30 -6.61
CA LYS A 383 -1.46 -9.62 -7.57
C LYS A 383 -1.98 -9.69 -9.03
N SER A 384 -3.28 -9.82 -9.25
CA SER A 384 -3.86 -9.84 -10.59
C SER A 384 -3.74 -8.49 -11.30
N HIS A 385 -3.69 -8.51 -12.63
CA HIS A 385 -3.43 -7.32 -13.44
C HIS A 385 -4.70 -6.65 -13.95
N ILE A 386 -4.59 -5.36 -14.14
CA ILE A 386 -5.60 -4.51 -14.75
C ILE A 386 -4.92 -3.50 -15.69
N THR A 387 -5.53 -3.24 -16.84
CA THR A 387 -5.03 -2.22 -17.77
C THR A 387 -5.66 -0.86 -17.44
N VAL A 388 -4.82 0.12 -17.12
CA VAL A 388 -5.23 1.51 -16.82
C VAL A 388 -4.42 2.45 -17.70
N LYS A 389 -5.09 3.23 -18.56
CA LYS A 389 -4.42 4.17 -19.49
C LYS A 389 -3.24 3.53 -20.23
N GLN A 390 -3.44 2.35 -20.81
CA GLN A 390 -2.46 1.55 -21.56
C GLN A 390 -1.30 0.97 -20.72
N LYS A 391 -1.31 1.14 -19.40
CA LYS A 391 -0.34 0.52 -18.48
C LYS A 391 -0.97 -0.72 -17.85
N ASN A 392 -0.20 -1.80 -17.79
CA ASN A 392 -0.60 -3.02 -17.10
C ASN A 392 -0.09 -2.95 -15.66
N LEU A 393 -1.01 -2.84 -14.70
CA LEU A 393 -0.73 -2.65 -13.27
C LEU A 393 -1.37 -3.78 -12.47
N THR A 394 -0.79 -4.15 -11.33
CA THR A 394 -1.49 -4.98 -10.35
C THR A 394 -2.50 -4.13 -9.57
N TYR A 395 -3.52 -4.76 -8.94
CA TYR A 395 -4.43 -4.02 -8.06
C TYR A 395 -3.70 -3.40 -6.86
N GLN A 396 -2.63 -4.04 -6.37
CA GLN A 396 -1.78 -3.45 -5.34
C GLN A 396 -1.10 -2.16 -5.84
N GLN A 397 -0.47 -2.19 -7.00
CA GLN A 397 0.14 -0.99 -7.61
C GLN A 397 -0.90 0.10 -7.88
N LEU A 398 -2.15 -0.28 -8.18
CA LEU A 398 -3.22 0.67 -8.34
C LEU A 398 -3.54 1.42 -7.04
N ILE A 399 -3.59 0.72 -5.90
CA ILE A 399 -3.75 1.35 -4.58
C ILE A 399 -2.55 2.25 -4.25
N GLU A 400 -1.34 1.79 -4.51
CA GLU A 400 -0.12 2.57 -4.32
C GLU A 400 -0.16 3.88 -5.12
N ASN A 401 -0.47 3.79 -6.40
CA ASN A 401 -0.57 4.97 -7.28
C ASN A 401 -1.63 5.97 -6.80
N GLU A 402 -2.74 5.49 -6.26
CA GLU A 402 -3.80 6.35 -5.71
C GLU A 402 -3.31 7.16 -4.51
N ILE A 403 -2.63 6.51 -3.58
CA ILE A 403 -2.09 7.15 -2.38
C ILE A 403 -1.01 8.19 -2.76
N TYR A 404 -0.14 7.85 -3.73
CA TYR A 404 0.84 8.79 -4.25
C TYR A 404 0.21 9.95 -5.04
N ALA A 405 -0.89 9.72 -5.75
CA ALA A 405 -1.61 10.79 -6.44
C ALA A 405 -2.15 11.83 -5.43
N TYR A 406 -2.67 11.37 -4.29
CA TYR A 406 -3.10 12.28 -3.22
C TYR A 406 -1.91 13.00 -2.56
N LEU A 407 -0.79 12.31 -2.32
CA LEU A 407 0.42 12.93 -1.80
C LEU A 407 0.94 14.03 -2.76
N ASN A 408 0.93 13.78 -4.07
CA ASN A 408 1.31 14.77 -5.07
C ASN A 408 0.36 15.99 -5.08
N HIS A 409 -0.94 15.76 -4.92
CA HIS A 409 -1.91 16.85 -4.76
C HIS A 409 -1.54 17.76 -3.60
N LEU A 410 -1.22 17.22 -2.44
CA LEU A 410 -0.86 17.99 -1.26
C LEU A 410 0.46 18.78 -1.41
N LEU A 411 1.43 18.23 -2.15
CA LEU A 411 2.78 18.79 -2.23
C LEU A 411 3.03 19.66 -3.46
N LYS A 412 2.28 19.42 -4.56
CA LYS A 412 2.52 20.05 -5.86
C LYS A 412 1.37 20.93 -6.34
N ASP A 413 0.31 21.06 -5.56
CA ASP A 413 -0.93 21.76 -5.95
C ASP A 413 -1.59 21.19 -7.23
N GLU A 414 -1.35 19.90 -7.52
CA GLU A 414 -1.99 19.18 -8.62
C GLU A 414 -3.42 18.79 -8.20
N GLU A 415 -4.39 18.87 -9.12
CA GLU A 415 -5.75 18.45 -8.78
C GLU A 415 -5.84 16.95 -8.55
N TYR A 416 -6.29 16.53 -7.37
CA TYR A 416 -6.52 15.13 -7.06
C TYR A 416 -7.73 14.58 -7.82
N LYS A 417 -7.46 13.58 -8.67
CA LYS A 417 -8.45 12.87 -9.48
C LYS A 417 -8.46 11.40 -9.11
N PRO A 418 -9.32 10.99 -8.17
CA PRO A 418 -9.37 9.61 -7.71
C PRO A 418 -9.68 8.62 -8.82
N TYR A 419 -9.19 7.41 -8.65
CA TYR A 419 -9.33 6.33 -9.62
C TYR A 419 -10.80 5.95 -9.88
N LYS A 420 -11.15 5.84 -11.16
CA LYS A 420 -12.42 5.31 -11.65
C LYS A 420 -12.17 4.05 -12.45
N TYR A 421 -12.87 2.98 -12.07
CA TYR A 421 -12.86 1.71 -12.77
C TYR A 421 -13.75 1.77 -14.02
N TYR A 422 -13.23 1.35 -15.17
CA TYR A 422 -13.95 1.35 -16.46
C TYR A 422 -14.16 -0.05 -17.01
#